data_c61dd88e4ce1297d11d0c66b012db43a
#
_entry.id   c61dd88e4ce1297d11d0c66b012db43a
#
_cell.length_a   1.000
_cell.length_b   1.000
_cell.length_c   1.000
_cell.angle_alpha   90.00
_cell.angle_beta   90.00
_cell.angle_gamma   90.00
#
_symmetry.space_group_name_H-M   'P 1'
#
loop_
_entity.id
_entity.type
_entity.pdbx_description
1 polymer ?
#
loop_
_entity_poly.entity_id
_entity_poly.type
_entity_poly.pdbx_seq_one_letter_code
_entity_poly.pdbx_strand_id
1 'polypeptide(L)'
;MTGAAAIENGELIGFLCAPPPHDHAFGTTAKGIFSPLHANGVTRKTGIDRACVMTRLYTYAAERWTAIGTNYHALSVFAHDTEITNALFNLNFGRRCADAIFTSAEEPPPVIFTLRELDCEEIPLVRELRIKLSDHLACSPCFMRTSEKELADRISAAEKSGTRLFAAFDDSSTVAFIEVGDSGETYLTWNTGMKSICGAYCLPEYRGKGVMQALVCLAKKETRARYLGVDLETMNPAAAGFWRKQFTLYTSGLTRRVDEKI
;
A
#
# COMPACT_ATOMS: atom_id res chain seq x y z
N MET A 1 8.92 -8.34 20.50
CA MET A 1 8.40 -9.07 19.33
C MET A 1 7.64 -10.29 19.85
N THR A 2 6.43 -10.51 19.37
CA THR A 2 5.59 -11.65 19.76
C THR A 2 5.28 -12.47 18.52
N GLY A 3 5.18 -13.79 18.65
CA GLY A 3 4.91 -14.63 17.49
C GLY A 3 5.01 -16.13 17.79
N ALA A 4 5.13 -16.89 16.71
CA ALA A 4 5.23 -18.33 16.70
C ALA A 4 6.31 -18.82 15.73
N ALA A 5 6.91 -19.95 16.03
CA ALA A 5 7.83 -20.67 15.14
C ALA A 5 7.38 -22.12 15.03
N ALA A 6 7.44 -22.66 13.83
CA ALA A 6 7.20 -24.07 13.56
C ALA A 6 8.54 -24.78 13.31
N ILE A 7 8.80 -25.83 14.08
CA ILE A 7 10.02 -26.62 13.98
C ILE A 7 9.63 -28.07 13.70
N GLU A 8 10.26 -28.68 12.70
CA GLU A 8 10.12 -30.08 12.36
C GLU A 8 11.49 -30.72 12.29
N ASN A 9 11.70 -31.81 13.01
CA ASN A 9 12.98 -32.55 13.09
C ASN A 9 14.19 -31.64 13.40
N GLY A 10 14.00 -30.60 14.23
CA GLY A 10 15.04 -29.63 14.60
C GLY A 10 15.27 -28.51 13.61
N GLU A 11 14.58 -28.47 12.47
CA GLU A 11 14.68 -27.43 11.46
C GLU A 11 13.51 -26.45 11.57
N LEU A 12 13.80 -25.16 11.39
CA LEU A 12 12.78 -24.12 11.29
C LEU A 12 12.06 -24.23 9.94
N ILE A 13 10.78 -24.60 9.95
CA ILE A 13 9.95 -24.74 8.74
C ILE A 13 9.02 -23.56 8.52
N GLY A 14 8.80 -22.69 9.52
CA GLY A 14 8.01 -21.49 9.38
C GLY A 14 8.04 -20.62 10.62
N PHE A 15 7.69 -19.37 10.45
CA PHE A 15 7.57 -18.41 11.55
C PHE A 15 6.54 -17.33 11.21
N LEU A 16 5.96 -16.74 12.25
CA LEU A 16 5.07 -15.58 12.18
C LEU A 16 5.32 -14.72 13.41
N CYS A 17 5.87 -13.54 13.20
CA CYS A 17 6.24 -12.61 14.25
C CYS A 17 5.65 -11.23 13.97
N ALA A 18 5.49 -10.42 15.02
CA ALA A 18 5.08 -9.04 14.89
C ALA A 18 5.77 -8.16 15.96
N PRO A 19 6.02 -6.88 15.68
CA PRO A 19 6.41 -5.90 16.68
C PRO A 19 5.29 -5.72 17.73
N PRO A 20 5.52 -4.91 18.79
CA PRO A 20 4.48 -4.60 19.75
C PRO A 20 3.21 -4.03 19.08
N PRO A 21 2.03 -4.31 19.64
CA PRO A 21 0.79 -3.74 19.15
C PRO A 21 0.77 -2.22 19.26
N HIS A 22 -0.03 -1.58 18.43
CA HIS A 22 -0.23 -0.13 18.40
C HIS A 22 -1.72 0.21 18.40
N ASP A 23 -2.03 1.35 18.97
CA ASP A 23 -3.39 1.89 18.94
C ASP A 23 -3.68 2.54 17.59
N HIS A 24 -4.96 2.72 17.29
CA HIS A 24 -5.42 3.32 16.04
C HIS A 24 -4.89 2.64 14.78
N ALA A 25 -4.85 1.31 14.79
CA ALA A 25 -4.36 0.51 13.66
C ALA A 25 -5.06 0.91 12.35
N PHE A 26 -4.25 1.29 11.36
CA PHE A 26 -4.73 1.71 10.04
C PHE A 26 -5.80 2.80 10.06
N GLY A 27 -5.70 3.76 11.00
CA GLY A 27 -6.65 4.86 11.15
C GLY A 27 -8.00 4.46 11.74
N THR A 28 -8.10 3.29 12.37
CA THR A 28 -9.30 2.84 13.10
C THR A 28 -9.17 3.11 14.60
N THR A 29 -10.23 2.84 15.36
CA THR A 29 -10.19 2.85 16.83
C THR A 29 -9.65 1.55 17.43
N ALA A 30 -9.33 0.57 16.60
CA ALA A 30 -8.89 -0.73 17.03
C ALA A 30 -7.40 -0.73 17.44
N LYS A 31 -7.07 -1.50 18.47
CA LYS A 31 -5.69 -1.85 18.77
C LYS A 31 -5.26 -2.98 17.86
N GLY A 32 -4.21 -2.75 17.09
CA GLY A 32 -3.76 -3.67 16.07
C GLY A 32 -2.37 -4.21 16.25
N ILE A 33 -2.08 -5.24 15.49
CA ILE A 33 -0.76 -5.84 15.38
C ILE A 33 -0.48 -6.14 13.90
N PHE A 34 0.73 -5.86 13.46
CA PHE A 34 1.14 -6.00 12.07
C PHE A 34 2.38 -6.87 11.93
N SER A 35 2.28 -7.95 11.16
CA SER A 35 3.42 -8.76 10.73
C SER A 35 3.88 -8.29 9.34
N PRO A 36 5.00 -7.56 9.24
CA PRO A 36 5.52 -7.12 7.96
C PRO A 36 6.09 -8.29 7.14
N LEU A 37 6.34 -8.06 5.85
CA LEU A 37 6.74 -9.09 4.89
C LEU A 37 7.92 -9.97 5.33
N HIS A 38 8.90 -9.38 6.04
CA HIS A 38 10.09 -10.08 6.52
C HIS A 38 9.91 -10.73 7.91
N ALA A 39 8.74 -10.60 8.53
CA ALA A 39 8.44 -11.14 9.85
C ALA A 39 7.57 -12.41 9.80
N ASN A 40 7.31 -12.93 8.62
CA ASN A 40 6.59 -14.19 8.43
C ASN A 40 7.11 -14.95 7.22
N GLY A 41 6.93 -16.27 7.25
CA GLY A 41 7.31 -17.13 6.14
C GLY A 41 7.17 -18.61 6.47
N VAL A 42 6.97 -19.40 5.44
CA VAL A 42 6.97 -20.86 5.50
C VAL A 42 7.87 -21.41 4.41
N THR A 43 8.72 -22.37 4.75
CA THR A 43 9.64 -23.01 3.81
C THR A 43 8.91 -23.60 2.59
N ARG A 44 9.61 -23.66 1.47
CA ARG A 44 9.14 -24.36 0.25
C ARG A 44 9.72 -25.76 0.11
N LYS A 45 10.26 -26.33 1.20
CA LYS A 45 10.78 -27.70 1.23
C LYS A 45 9.67 -28.69 0.84
N THR A 46 10.01 -29.65 -0.01
CA THR A 46 9.08 -30.71 -0.45
C THR A 46 8.56 -31.50 0.77
N GLY A 47 7.27 -31.84 0.74
CA GLY A 47 6.61 -32.60 1.82
C GLY A 47 6.02 -31.73 2.93
N ILE A 48 6.25 -30.40 2.90
CA ILE A 48 5.64 -29.49 3.88
C ILE A 48 4.31 -28.97 3.33
N ASP A 49 3.23 -29.18 4.08
CA ASP A 49 1.94 -28.50 3.84
C ASP A 49 2.02 -27.08 4.39
N ARG A 50 2.36 -26.16 3.51
CA ARG A 50 2.61 -24.74 3.84
C ARG A 50 1.35 -24.04 4.35
N ALA A 51 0.19 -24.39 3.79
CA ALA A 51 -1.10 -23.82 4.20
C ALA A 51 -1.43 -24.26 5.65
N CYS A 52 -1.23 -25.53 5.97
CA CYS A 52 -1.40 -26.05 7.33
C CYS A 52 -0.42 -25.38 8.30
N VAL A 53 0.86 -25.26 7.94
CA VAL A 53 1.87 -24.61 8.79
C VAL A 53 1.51 -23.17 9.09
N MET A 54 1.14 -22.38 8.07
CA MET A 54 0.73 -20.97 8.26
C MET A 54 -0.54 -20.88 9.12
N THR A 55 -1.52 -21.73 8.90
CA THR A 55 -2.74 -21.78 9.70
C THR A 55 -2.43 -22.00 11.18
N ARG A 56 -1.57 -22.96 11.50
CA ARG A 56 -1.16 -23.27 12.88
C ARG A 56 -0.33 -22.13 13.49
N LEU A 57 0.59 -21.53 12.73
CA LEU A 57 1.37 -20.37 13.17
C LEU A 57 0.46 -19.21 13.54
N TYR A 58 -0.52 -18.91 12.68
CA TYR A 58 -1.46 -17.83 12.95
C TYR A 58 -2.36 -18.15 14.14
N THR A 59 -2.91 -19.35 14.24
CA THR A 59 -3.75 -19.75 15.38
C THR A 59 -3.02 -19.52 16.70
N TYR A 60 -1.77 -19.98 16.79
CA TYR A 60 -0.96 -19.84 17.99
C TYR A 60 -0.53 -18.40 18.29
N ALA A 61 -0.21 -17.62 17.27
CA ALA A 61 0.12 -16.20 17.42
C ALA A 61 -1.11 -15.37 17.78
N ALA A 62 -2.25 -15.61 17.13
CA ALA A 62 -3.50 -14.88 17.31
C ALA A 62 -4.04 -15.03 18.75
N GLU A 63 -3.96 -16.22 19.34
CA GLU A 63 -4.33 -16.44 20.72
C GLU A 63 -3.58 -15.49 21.68
N ARG A 64 -2.27 -15.33 21.48
CA ARG A 64 -1.44 -14.41 22.27
C ARG A 64 -1.72 -12.95 21.97
N TRP A 65 -1.93 -12.63 20.71
CA TRP A 65 -2.23 -11.28 20.29
C TRP A 65 -3.58 -10.81 20.84
N THR A 66 -4.59 -11.67 20.78
CA THR A 66 -5.92 -11.39 21.37
C THR A 66 -5.84 -11.24 22.90
N ALA A 67 -5.06 -12.08 23.57
CA ALA A 67 -4.88 -12.02 25.02
C ALA A 67 -4.27 -10.67 25.51
N ILE A 68 -3.55 -9.95 24.66
CA ILE A 68 -3.04 -8.58 24.96
C ILE A 68 -3.93 -7.47 24.41
N GLY A 69 -5.15 -7.83 24.02
CA GLY A 69 -6.21 -6.88 23.62
C GLY A 69 -6.13 -6.39 22.18
N THR A 70 -5.39 -7.09 21.28
CA THR A 70 -5.43 -6.73 19.85
C THR A 70 -6.62 -7.40 19.18
N ASN A 71 -7.41 -6.59 18.47
CA ASN A 71 -8.58 -7.06 17.72
C ASN A 71 -8.47 -6.73 16.21
N TYR A 72 -7.36 -6.18 15.77
CA TYR A 72 -7.07 -5.92 14.36
C TYR A 72 -5.72 -6.53 13.99
N HIS A 73 -5.75 -7.65 13.26
CA HIS A 73 -4.56 -8.36 12.83
C HIS A 73 -4.26 -8.07 11.36
N ALA A 74 -3.00 -7.75 11.07
CA ALA A 74 -2.55 -7.48 9.72
C ALA A 74 -1.26 -8.25 9.41
N LEU A 75 -1.18 -8.78 8.18
CA LEU A 75 -0.03 -9.48 7.66
C LEU A 75 0.28 -8.99 6.25
N SER A 76 1.55 -8.72 5.97
CA SER A 76 2.03 -8.55 4.60
C SER A 76 2.68 -9.84 4.13
N VAL A 77 2.24 -10.35 2.97
CA VAL A 77 2.76 -11.57 2.35
C VAL A 77 3.15 -11.30 0.90
N PHE A 78 4.01 -12.15 0.32
CA PHE A 78 4.32 -12.03 -1.11
C PHE A 78 3.08 -12.28 -1.97
N ALA A 79 2.81 -11.39 -2.93
CA ALA A 79 1.62 -11.47 -3.79
C ALA A 79 1.58 -12.74 -4.65
N HIS A 80 2.74 -13.29 -5.00
CA HIS A 80 2.85 -14.54 -5.76
C HIS A 80 2.69 -15.80 -4.90
N ASP A 81 2.65 -15.67 -3.57
CA ASP A 81 2.44 -16.80 -2.66
C ASP A 81 0.94 -17.06 -2.45
N THR A 82 0.32 -17.62 -3.48
CA THR A 82 -1.13 -17.87 -3.50
C THR A 82 -1.55 -18.91 -2.48
N GLU A 83 -0.70 -19.89 -2.16
CA GLU A 83 -0.98 -20.91 -1.16
C GLU A 83 -1.14 -20.30 0.24
N ILE A 84 -0.20 -19.48 0.66
CA ILE A 84 -0.27 -18.76 1.95
C ILE A 84 -1.42 -17.75 1.95
N THR A 85 -1.62 -17.03 0.86
CA THR A 85 -2.73 -16.08 0.73
C THR A 85 -4.08 -16.77 0.89
N ASN A 86 -4.29 -17.91 0.24
CA ASN A 86 -5.52 -18.69 0.36
C ASN A 86 -5.73 -19.27 1.77
N ALA A 87 -4.66 -19.74 2.42
CA ALA A 87 -4.73 -20.17 3.81
C ALA A 87 -5.22 -19.05 4.74
N LEU A 88 -4.72 -17.83 4.54
CA LEU A 88 -5.16 -16.67 5.31
C LEU A 88 -6.59 -16.21 4.96
N PHE A 89 -7.02 -16.32 3.70
CA PHE A 89 -8.42 -16.08 3.33
C PHE A 89 -9.37 -17.06 4.04
N ASN A 90 -9.00 -18.33 4.15
CA ASN A 90 -9.76 -19.32 4.91
C ASN A 90 -9.81 -19.01 6.42
N LEU A 91 -8.91 -18.19 6.92
CA LEU A 91 -8.91 -17.65 8.28
C LEU A 91 -9.60 -16.29 8.39
N ASN A 92 -10.41 -15.94 7.40
CA ASN A 92 -11.20 -14.69 7.34
C ASN A 92 -10.37 -13.41 7.23
N PHE A 93 -9.16 -13.47 6.64
CA PHE A 93 -8.46 -12.28 6.21
C PHE A 93 -9.04 -11.74 4.91
N GLY A 94 -9.10 -10.42 4.78
CA GLY A 94 -9.39 -9.74 3.52
C GLY A 94 -8.15 -8.99 3.02
N ARG A 95 -7.99 -8.89 1.69
CA ARG A 95 -6.94 -8.04 1.11
C ARG A 95 -7.36 -6.58 1.19
N ARG A 96 -6.65 -5.80 1.99
CA ARG A 96 -6.87 -4.36 2.13
C ARG A 96 -6.07 -3.56 1.10
N CYS A 97 -4.77 -3.77 1.06
CA CYS A 97 -3.84 -3.05 0.18
C CYS A 97 -2.89 -4.02 -0.53
N ALA A 98 -2.13 -3.49 -1.45
CA ALA A 98 -1.05 -4.21 -2.11
C ALA A 98 0.03 -3.22 -2.57
N ASP A 99 1.28 -3.68 -2.56
CA ASP A 99 2.38 -2.92 -3.12
C ASP A 99 2.73 -3.47 -4.50
N ALA A 100 3.05 -2.56 -5.41
CA ALA A 100 3.40 -2.90 -6.77
C ALA A 100 4.62 -2.11 -7.25
N ILE A 101 5.34 -2.68 -8.21
CA ILE A 101 6.50 -2.06 -8.84
C ILE A 101 6.16 -1.80 -10.31
N PHE A 102 6.53 -0.63 -10.80
CA PHE A 102 6.39 -0.24 -12.19
C PHE A 102 7.23 -1.16 -13.10
N THR A 103 6.55 -1.86 -13.98
CA THR A 103 7.15 -2.84 -14.91
C THR A 103 6.76 -2.62 -16.36
N SER A 104 5.90 -1.63 -16.64
CA SER A 104 5.51 -1.34 -18.02
C SER A 104 6.71 -0.89 -18.85
N ALA A 105 6.85 -1.48 -20.01
CA ALA A 105 7.77 -1.06 -21.06
C ALA A 105 7.07 -0.20 -22.12
N GLU A 106 5.76 0.00 -22.00
CA GLU A 106 4.98 0.77 -22.96
C GLU A 106 5.30 2.27 -22.82
N GLU A 107 5.54 2.93 -23.94
CA GLU A 107 5.61 4.39 -23.95
C GLU A 107 4.23 4.98 -23.64
N PRO A 108 4.17 6.09 -22.88
CA PRO A 108 2.90 6.73 -22.62
C PRO A 108 2.29 7.24 -23.94
N PRO A 109 0.95 7.19 -24.07
CA PRO A 109 0.30 7.79 -25.22
C PRO A 109 0.61 9.30 -25.25
N PRO A 110 0.67 9.90 -26.44
CA PRO A 110 0.79 11.32 -26.54
C PRO A 110 -0.42 12.00 -25.89
N VAL A 111 -0.17 13.00 -25.07
CA VAL A 111 -1.21 13.76 -24.38
C VAL A 111 -1.11 15.23 -24.77
N ILE A 112 -2.25 15.91 -24.81
CA ILE A 112 -2.34 17.35 -25.13
C ILE A 112 -2.09 18.24 -23.90
N PHE A 113 -1.97 17.64 -22.73
CA PHE A 113 -1.81 18.31 -21.43
C PHE A 113 -0.34 18.70 -21.20
N THR A 114 -0.13 19.83 -20.54
CA THR A 114 1.20 20.20 -20.05
C THR A 114 1.52 19.38 -18.81
N LEU A 115 2.62 18.63 -18.85
CA LEU A 115 3.09 17.82 -17.74
C LEU A 115 4.41 18.36 -17.21
N ARG A 116 4.51 18.60 -15.92
CA ARG A 116 5.76 19.04 -15.31
C ARG A 116 5.87 18.70 -13.83
N GLU A 117 7.06 18.73 -13.32
CA GLU A 117 7.34 18.77 -11.88
C GLU A 117 7.01 20.16 -11.34
N LEU A 118 6.51 20.23 -10.12
CA LEU A 118 6.20 21.46 -9.40
C LEU A 118 7.36 21.86 -8.51
N ASP A 119 7.67 23.16 -8.50
CA ASP A 119 8.55 23.76 -7.52
C ASP A 119 7.86 23.87 -6.15
N CYS A 120 8.64 24.05 -5.07
CA CYS A 120 8.11 24.13 -3.72
C CYS A 120 7.02 25.20 -3.54
N GLU A 121 7.13 26.31 -4.27
CA GLU A 121 6.17 27.43 -4.22
C GLU A 121 4.84 27.07 -4.92
N GLU A 122 4.84 26.07 -5.79
CA GLU A 122 3.70 25.65 -6.61
C GLU A 122 2.93 24.45 -6.00
N ILE A 123 3.44 23.86 -4.92
CA ILE A 123 2.77 22.74 -4.22
C ILE A 123 1.30 23.04 -3.88
N PRO A 124 0.93 24.27 -3.52
CA PRO A 124 -0.48 24.62 -3.28
C PRO A 124 -1.41 24.41 -4.47
N LEU A 125 -0.92 24.38 -5.71
CA LEU A 125 -1.72 24.15 -6.91
C LEU A 125 -2.45 22.80 -6.93
N VAL A 126 -1.95 21.81 -6.21
CA VAL A 126 -2.59 20.47 -6.09
C VAL A 126 -3.45 20.29 -4.85
N ARG A 127 -3.55 21.32 -4.00
CA ARG A 127 -4.28 21.23 -2.72
C ARG A 127 -5.73 20.80 -2.91
N GLU A 128 -6.42 21.37 -3.87
CA GLU A 128 -7.82 21.01 -4.15
C GLU A 128 -7.94 19.55 -4.63
N LEU A 129 -7.00 19.08 -5.44
CA LEU A 129 -6.99 17.70 -5.89
C LEU A 129 -6.71 16.72 -4.74
N ARG A 130 -5.90 17.09 -3.75
CA ARG A 130 -5.70 16.29 -2.52
C ARG A 130 -6.97 16.20 -1.68
N ILE A 131 -7.73 17.28 -1.57
CA ILE A 131 -9.05 17.28 -0.91
C ILE A 131 -9.99 16.33 -1.66
N LYS A 132 -10.08 16.45 -2.98
CA LYS A 132 -10.92 15.58 -3.82
C LYS A 132 -10.49 14.10 -3.74
N LEU A 133 -9.21 13.81 -3.58
CA LEU A 133 -8.72 12.45 -3.32
C LEU A 133 -9.25 11.92 -1.98
N SER A 134 -9.17 12.74 -0.92
CA SER A 134 -9.71 12.35 0.39
C SER A 134 -11.20 12.09 0.34
N ASP A 135 -11.97 12.97 -0.32
CA ASP A 135 -13.41 12.81 -0.51
C ASP A 135 -13.75 11.54 -1.31
N HIS A 136 -12.98 11.26 -2.36
CA HIS A 136 -13.12 10.05 -3.15
C HIS A 136 -12.89 8.79 -2.30
N LEU A 137 -11.86 8.78 -1.47
CA LEU A 137 -11.56 7.65 -0.59
C LEU A 137 -12.56 7.51 0.56
N ALA A 138 -13.20 8.60 1.00
CA ALA A 138 -14.25 8.57 2.02
C ALA A 138 -15.55 7.92 1.53
N CYS A 139 -15.77 7.86 0.21
CA CYS A 139 -16.95 7.28 -0.42
C CYS A 139 -16.83 5.77 -0.61
N SER A 140 -17.97 5.16 -1.03
CA SER A 140 -18.02 3.75 -1.44
C SER A 140 -17.12 3.51 -2.67
N PRO A 141 -16.45 2.37 -2.74
CA PRO A 141 -16.41 1.28 -1.79
C PRO A 141 -15.30 1.36 -0.74
N CYS A 142 -14.52 2.44 -0.71
CA CYS A 142 -13.34 2.54 0.17
C CYS A 142 -13.71 2.83 1.62
N PHE A 143 -14.62 3.78 1.85
CA PHE A 143 -15.04 4.24 3.19
C PHE A 143 -13.89 4.67 4.11
N MET A 144 -12.80 5.16 3.53
CA MET A 144 -11.60 5.61 4.23
C MET A 144 -11.74 7.10 4.55
N ARG A 145 -12.38 7.40 5.65
CA ARG A 145 -12.59 8.78 6.09
C ARG A 145 -11.34 9.30 6.79
N THR A 146 -10.96 10.51 6.43
CA THR A 146 -9.89 11.29 7.08
C THR A 146 -10.54 12.53 7.70
N SER A 147 -10.22 12.84 8.95
CA SER A 147 -10.72 14.07 9.57
C SER A 147 -10.08 15.31 8.91
N GLU A 148 -10.73 16.46 8.99
CA GLU A 148 -10.20 17.71 8.42
C GLU A 148 -8.81 18.05 8.99
N LYS A 149 -8.61 17.79 10.29
CA LYS A 149 -7.31 18.01 10.93
C LYS A 149 -6.23 17.07 10.34
N GLU A 150 -6.49 15.77 10.25
CA GLU A 150 -5.54 14.81 9.67
C GLU A 150 -5.23 15.13 8.22
N LEU A 151 -6.22 15.57 7.44
CA LEU A 151 -6.02 15.98 6.06
C LEU A 151 -5.12 17.23 5.98
N ALA A 152 -5.38 18.24 6.81
CA ALA A 152 -4.56 19.43 6.88
C ALA A 152 -3.12 19.12 7.31
N ASP A 153 -2.95 18.24 8.30
CA ASP A 153 -1.64 17.79 8.79
C ASP A 153 -0.86 17.03 7.68
N ARG A 154 -1.54 16.14 6.94
CA ARG A 154 -0.93 15.42 5.79
C ARG A 154 -0.52 16.35 4.66
N ILE A 155 -1.37 17.33 4.30
CA ILE A 155 -1.04 18.33 3.27
C ILE A 155 0.18 19.15 3.72
N SER A 156 0.19 19.63 4.97
CA SER A 156 1.31 20.40 5.51
C SER A 156 2.60 19.57 5.63
N ALA A 157 2.49 18.28 5.96
CA ALA A 157 3.64 17.38 6.01
C ALA A 157 4.22 17.16 4.61
N ALA A 158 3.39 16.95 3.60
CA ALA A 158 3.82 16.78 2.22
C ALA A 158 4.52 18.04 1.67
N GLU A 159 4.03 19.22 2.02
CA GLU A 159 4.67 20.51 1.67
C GLU A 159 6.08 20.67 2.27
N LYS A 160 6.37 19.98 3.39
CA LYS A 160 7.65 20.06 4.11
C LYS A 160 8.59 18.89 3.87
N SER A 161 8.10 17.79 3.31
CA SER A 161 8.82 16.49 3.31
C SER A 161 9.85 16.33 2.20
N GLY A 162 10.02 17.31 1.31
CA GLY A 162 10.87 17.15 0.13
C GLY A 162 10.32 16.15 -0.89
N THR A 163 9.04 15.77 -0.77
CA THR A 163 8.33 14.93 -1.73
C THR A 163 8.25 15.65 -3.07
N ARG A 164 8.58 14.95 -4.15
CA ARG A 164 8.50 15.50 -5.51
C ARG A 164 7.09 15.38 -6.04
N LEU A 165 6.58 16.44 -6.61
CA LEU A 165 5.23 16.57 -7.13
C LEU A 165 5.24 16.79 -8.64
N PHE A 166 4.47 15.97 -9.35
CA PHE A 166 4.28 16.06 -10.79
C PHE A 166 2.81 16.33 -11.07
N ALA A 167 2.53 17.32 -11.91
CA ALA A 167 1.16 17.71 -12.22
C ALA A 167 0.91 17.80 -13.72
N ALA A 168 -0.34 17.59 -14.08
CA ALA A 168 -0.87 17.79 -15.41
C ALA A 168 -1.80 18.99 -15.42
N PHE A 169 -1.67 19.82 -16.47
CA PHE A 169 -2.44 21.03 -16.66
C PHE A 169 -3.20 20.98 -17.99
N ASP A 170 -4.46 21.41 -17.94
CA ASP A 170 -5.26 21.77 -19.09
C ASP A 170 -5.36 23.30 -19.07
N ASP A 171 -4.64 23.96 -19.96
CA ASP A 171 -4.32 25.39 -19.90
C ASP A 171 -3.71 25.76 -18.52
N SER A 172 -4.42 26.53 -17.70
CA SER A 172 -3.99 26.95 -16.36
C SER A 172 -4.55 26.08 -15.22
N SER A 173 -5.41 25.12 -15.54
CA SER A 173 -6.11 24.28 -14.53
C SER A 173 -5.35 23.01 -14.23
N THR A 174 -5.05 22.75 -12.96
CA THR A 174 -4.45 21.49 -12.54
C THR A 174 -5.49 20.37 -12.57
N VAL A 175 -5.27 19.35 -13.40
CA VAL A 175 -6.25 18.28 -13.66
C VAL A 175 -5.87 16.92 -13.08
N ALA A 176 -4.59 16.71 -12.82
CA ALA A 176 -4.08 15.51 -12.17
C ALA A 176 -2.75 15.77 -11.47
N PHE A 177 -2.41 14.93 -10.48
CA PHE A 177 -1.10 14.96 -9.85
C PHE A 177 -0.62 13.56 -9.45
N ILE A 178 0.69 13.41 -9.30
CA ILE A 178 1.38 12.30 -8.67
C ILE A 178 2.39 12.87 -7.67
N GLU A 179 2.42 12.29 -6.50
CA GLU A 179 3.35 12.60 -5.43
C GLU A 179 4.31 11.43 -5.23
N VAL A 180 5.63 11.70 -5.23
CA VAL A 180 6.68 10.68 -5.15
C VAL A 180 7.61 10.99 -3.99
N GLY A 181 7.69 10.07 -3.05
CA GLY A 181 8.57 10.13 -1.87
C GLY A 181 9.65 9.06 -1.89
N ASP A 182 10.57 9.18 -0.93
CA ASP A 182 11.67 8.24 -0.72
C ASP A 182 11.26 7.00 0.06
N SER A 183 10.16 7.10 0.82
CA SER A 183 9.64 6.01 1.62
C SER A 183 8.29 5.56 1.10
N GLY A 184 8.15 4.26 0.88
CA GLY A 184 6.87 3.60 0.92
C GLY A 184 6.75 2.86 2.25
N GLU A 185 5.58 2.45 2.65
CA GLU A 185 5.35 1.61 3.84
C GLU A 185 5.86 0.18 3.65
N THR A 186 6.63 -0.07 2.61
CA THR A 186 6.91 -1.38 2.09
C THR A 186 8.33 -1.84 2.39
N TYR A 187 8.51 -3.14 2.42
CA TYR A 187 9.79 -3.80 2.60
C TYR A 187 10.90 -3.29 1.64
N LEU A 188 10.53 -2.88 0.42
CA LEU A 188 11.48 -2.37 -0.57
C LEU A 188 12.02 -0.97 -0.26
N THR A 189 11.50 -0.27 0.73
CA THR A 189 12.03 1.04 1.17
C THR A 189 13.48 1.00 1.62
N TRP A 190 13.98 -0.16 1.95
CA TRP A 190 15.39 -0.33 2.29
C TRP A 190 16.33 -0.36 1.07
N ASN A 191 15.76 -0.40 -0.12
CA ASN A 191 16.54 -0.26 -1.35
C ASN A 191 16.68 1.22 -1.70
N THR A 192 17.89 1.75 -1.64
CA THR A 192 18.21 3.16 -1.91
C THR A 192 17.81 3.63 -3.32
N GLY A 193 17.57 2.70 -4.25
CA GLY A 193 17.08 2.98 -5.60
C GLY A 193 15.55 3.00 -5.72
N MET A 194 14.82 2.79 -4.62
CA MET A 194 13.36 2.79 -4.60
C MET A 194 12.81 4.19 -4.37
N LYS A 195 11.84 4.59 -5.16
CA LYS A 195 10.94 5.72 -4.93
C LYS A 195 9.52 5.21 -4.92
N SER A 196 8.63 5.84 -4.18
CA SER A 196 7.24 5.40 -4.03
C SER A 196 6.26 6.51 -4.36
N ILE A 197 5.23 6.15 -5.14
CA ILE A 197 4.06 7.02 -5.34
C ILE A 197 3.22 6.91 -4.06
N CYS A 198 3.10 8.01 -3.34
CA CYS A 198 2.38 8.12 -2.07
C CYS A 198 1.09 8.93 -2.16
N GLY A 199 0.82 9.54 -3.31
CA GLY A 199 -0.42 10.25 -3.60
C GLY A 199 -0.62 10.37 -5.11
N ALA A 200 -1.86 10.18 -5.57
CA ALA A 200 -2.20 10.34 -6.98
C ALA A 200 -3.70 10.59 -7.14
N TYR A 201 -4.05 11.57 -7.96
CA TYR A 201 -5.44 11.82 -8.31
C TYR A 201 -5.56 12.41 -9.71
N CYS A 202 -6.64 12.06 -10.39
CA CYS A 202 -7.02 12.63 -11.67
C CYS A 202 -8.51 12.95 -11.63
N LEU A 203 -8.87 14.16 -12.05
CA LEU A 203 -10.26 14.57 -12.16
C LEU A 203 -11.03 13.57 -13.04
N PRO A 204 -12.29 13.23 -12.69
CA PRO A 204 -13.07 12.21 -13.39
C PRO A 204 -13.16 12.42 -14.90
N GLU A 205 -13.36 13.65 -15.35
CA GLU A 205 -13.50 14.06 -16.74
C GLU A 205 -12.21 13.93 -17.57
N TYR A 206 -11.06 13.76 -16.90
CA TYR A 206 -9.74 13.58 -17.54
C TYR A 206 -9.26 12.12 -17.47
N ARG A 207 -10.02 11.24 -16.81
CA ARG A 207 -9.70 9.80 -16.75
C ARG A 207 -9.84 9.16 -18.13
N GLY A 208 -9.04 8.10 -18.36
CA GLY A 208 -9.04 7.39 -19.65
C GLY A 208 -8.34 8.11 -20.80
N LYS A 209 -7.83 9.33 -20.59
CA LYS A 209 -7.14 10.15 -21.62
C LYS A 209 -5.61 10.02 -21.57
N GLY A 210 -5.06 9.03 -20.89
CA GLY A 210 -3.60 8.79 -20.82
C GLY A 210 -2.82 9.66 -19.82
N VAL A 211 -3.46 10.66 -19.20
CA VAL A 211 -2.82 11.66 -18.32
C VAL A 211 -2.00 11.01 -17.20
N MET A 212 -2.60 10.08 -16.46
CA MET A 212 -1.91 9.42 -15.32
C MET A 212 -0.76 8.53 -15.80
N GLN A 213 -0.90 7.85 -16.94
CA GLN A 213 0.19 7.05 -17.51
C GLN A 213 1.38 7.93 -17.88
N ALA A 214 1.11 9.06 -18.52
CA ALA A 214 2.14 10.04 -18.89
C ALA A 214 2.82 10.65 -17.65
N LEU A 215 2.06 10.97 -16.58
CA LEU A 215 2.63 11.43 -15.31
C LEU A 215 3.51 10.38 -14.62
N VAL A 216 3.11 9.10 -14.61
CA VAL A 216 3.93 8.01 -14.07
C VAL A 216 5.26 7.91 -14.82
N CYS A 217 5.23 7.97 -16.15
CA CYS A 217 6.44 7.92 -16.97
C CYS A 217 7.34 9.13 -16.73
N LEU A 218 6.76 10.33 -16.62
CA LEU A 218 7.49 11.55 -16.27
C LEU A 218 8.15 11.42 -14.89
N ALA A 219 7.38 11.01 -13.87
CA ALA A 219 7.89 10.82 -12.52
C ALA A 219 9.02 9.79 -12.46
N LYS A 220 8.89 8.67 -13.15
CA LYS A 220 9.94 7.65 -13.27
C LYS A 220 11.22 8.22 -13.89
N LYS A 221 11.10 8.99 -14.97
CA LYS A 221 12.20 9.62 -15.68
C LYS A 221 12.91 10.66 -14.82
N GLU A 222 12.17 11.61 -14.27
CA GLU A 222 12.71 12.75 -13.52
C GLU A 222 13.30 12.36 -12.15
N THR A 223 12.71 11.36 -11.47
CA THR A 223 13.25 10.85 -10.21
C THR A 223 14.47 9.96 -10.41
N ARG A 224 14.72 9.47 -11.64
CA ARG A 224 15.77 8.48 -11.95
C ARG A 224 15.71 7.25 -11.05
N ALA A 225 14.53 6.94 -10.53
CA ALA A 225 14.34 5.81 -9.64
C ALA A 225 14.70 4.50 -10.33
N ARG A 226 15.53 3.67 -9.71
CA ARG A 226 15.78 2.31 -10.20
C ARG A 226 14.48 1.52 -10.15
N TYR A 227 13.71 1.67 -9.07
CA TYR A 227 12.40 1.08 -8.88
C TYR A 227 11.41 2.18 -8.51
N LEU A 228 10.28 2.24 -9.20
CA LEU A 228 9.16 3.10 -8.83
C LEU A 228 8.03 2.21 -8.31
N GLY A 229 7.67 2.38 -7.06
CA GLY A 229 6.60 1.62 -6.41
C GLY A 229 5.34 2.44 -6.25
N VAL A 230 4.28 1.74 -5.91
CA VAL A 230 3.00 2.31 -5.46
C VAL A 230 2.39 1.39 -4.42
N ASP A 231 1.87 1.97 -3.35
CA ASP A 231 0.91 1.32 -2.47
C ASP A 231 -0.50 1.63 -2.96
N LEU A 232 -1.31 0.61 -3.12
CA LEU A 232 -2.68 0.76 -3.64
C LEU A 232 -3.70 0.09 -2.74
N GLU A 233 -4.78 0.82 -2.46
CA GLU A 233 -5.96 0.28 -1.80
C GLU A 233 -6.72 -0.63 -2.78
N THR A 234 -6.77 -1.92 -2.48
CA THR A 234 -7.38 -2.91 -3.39
C THR A 234 -8.90 -2.78 -3.48
N MET A 235 -9.51 -2.12 -2.51
CA MET A 235 -10.94 -1.79 -2.48
C MET A 235 -11.31 -0.57 -3.34
N ASN A 236 -10.32 0.10 -3.97
CA ASN A 236 -10.55 1.14 -4.97
C ASN A 236 -10.42 0.54 -6.39
N PRO A 237 -11.48 0.00 -6.99
CA PRO A 237 -11.39 -0.77 -8.24
C PRO A 237 -10.89 0.07 -9.42
N ALA A 238 -11.21 1.37 -9.45
CA ALA A 238 -10.75 2.26 -10.51
C ALA A 238 -9.23 2.46 -10.48
N ALA A 239 -8.69 2.80 -9.31
CA ALA A 239 -7.25 2.95 -9.13
C ALA A 239 -6.52 1.60 -9.26
N ALA A 240 -7.03 0.54 -8.64
CA ALA A 240 -6.44 -0.80 -8.74
C ALA A 240 -6.39 -1.30 -10.19
N GLY A 241 -7.44 -1.03 -10.99
CA GLY A 241 -7.47 -1.36 -12.42
C GLY A 241 -6.43 -0.58 -13.23
N PHE A 242 -6.18 0.68 -12.90
CA PHE A 242 -5.14 1.50 -13.52
C PHE A 242 -3.74 0.99 -13.14
N TRP A 243 -3.46 0.84 -11.84
CA TRP A 243 -2.13 0.45 -11.36
C TRP A 243 -1.69 -0.93 -11.88
N ARG A 244 -2.59 -1.92 -11.87
CA ARG A 244 -2.30 -3.30 -12.33
C ARG A 244 -1.96 -3.42 -13.82
N LYS A 245 -2.27 -2.42 -14.63
CA LYS A 245 -1.87 -2.40 -16.06
C LYS A 245 -0.40 -2.03 -16.24
N GLN A 246 0.18 -1.29 -15.32
CA GLN A 246 1.52 -0.74 -15.45
C GLN A 246 2.50 -1.26 -14.38
N PHE A 247 1.97 -1.77 -13.28
CA PHE A 247 2.74 -2.22 -12.12
C PHE A 247 2.46 -3.70 -11.84
N THR A 248 3.50 -4.41 -11.44
CA THR A 248 3.39 -5.80 -10.98
C THR A 248 3.32 -5.83 -9.47
N LEU A 249 2.28 -6.48 -8.93
CA LEU A 249 2.12 -6.68 -7.49
C LEU A 249 3.26 -7.55 -6.94
N TYR A 250 3.85 -7.17 -5.82
CA TYR A 250 4.83 -7.99 -5.12
C TYR A 250 4.44 -8.31 -3.67
N THR A 251 3.57 -7.50 -3.03
CA THR A 251 2.99 -7.80 -1.73
C THR A 251 1.47 -7.82 -1.76
N SER A 252 0.89 -8.44 -0.75
CA SER A 252 -0.52 -8.35 -0.38
C SER A 252 -0.62 -8.04 1.10
N GLY A 253 -1.20 -6.89 1.44
CA GLY A 253 -1.54 -6.50 2.79
C GLY A 253 -2.90 -7.09 3.17
N LEU A 254 -2.88 -8.08 4.05
CA LEU A 254 -4.06 -8.82 4.49
C LEU A 254 -4.45 -8.38 5.89
N THR A 255 -5.74 -8.16 6.12
CA THR A 255 -6.24 -7.75 7.43
C THR A 255 -7.42 -8.60 7.86
N ARG A 256 -7.51 -8.81 9.18
CA ARG A 256 -8.63 -9.47 9.83
C ARG A 256 -9.01 -8.69 11.09
N ARG A 257 -10.30 -8.42 11.25
CA ARG A 257 -10.84 -7.94 12.52
C ARG A 257 -11.34 -9.12 13.32
N VAL A 258 -10.86 -9.25 14.54
CA VAL A 258 -11.34 -10.25 15.51
C VAL A 258 -12.54 -9.65 16.23
N ASP A 259 -13.52 -10.49 16.57
CA ASP A 259 -14.72 -10.07 17.30
C ASP A 259 -14.34 -9.40 18.63
N GLU A 260 -14.86 -8.20 18.86
CA GLU A 260 -14.58 -7.41 20.06
C GLU A 260 -15.21 -7.96 21.35
N LYS A 261 -15.99 -9.03 21.23
CA LYS A 261 -16.61 -9.74 22.35
C LYS A 261 -15.76 -10.87 22.91
N ILE A 262 -14.59 -11.11 22.29
CA ILE A 262 -13.66 -12.13 22.76
C ILE A 262 -12.79 -11.58 23.88
#